data_54db0037fd106897d873f2531c904a98
#
_entry.id   54db0037fd106897d873f2531c904a98
#
_cell.length_a   1.000
_cell.length_b   1.000
_cell.length_c   1.000
_cell.angle_alpha   90.00
_cell.angle_beta   90.00
_cell.angle_gamma   90.00
#
_symmetry.space_group_name_H-M   'P 1'
#
loop_
_entity.id
_entity.type
_entity.pdbx_description
1 polymer ?
#
loop_
_entity_poly.entity_id
_entity_poly.type
_entity_poly.pdbx_seq_one_letter_code
_entity_poly.pdbx_strand_id
1 'polypeptide(L)'
;MKKWNHTAKSMILILMALSMMICVPAATMAAETQENQETEAETSDTEETALTPGEEWISFFMICNEGMSSRGGNAGNTMMVISMNEKTGSIRLMMITWDTFVDYEGYDLPQKIDMAYRNNGPEETMKVFNANFNLDIDRYMSLNYLNLATLIDDFGGVTVEVSRAERNALNAMVSSKKENLQQMADANLLDQLALELLAQEYYLTEFGPETHLNGLQAVAFGWLQYDSVYNCCLRDAEIVASLFRSCAATLKDEVVFYTNDFEAPKVNDSRRLINLDAVSDEDMEFLRQAISPIFETTYHNLEEDVIDSITLTLARISYLASRQGADILDQMVTNVFPLEAKNPYDTVAGAEGHLVDKEKNSEEMKKFLYSNSGIVPAEME
;
A
#
# COMPACT_ATOMS: atom_id res chain seq x y z
N MET A 1 -26.75 -9.72 13.56
CA MET A 1 -25.89 -10.20 12.47
C MET A 1 -25.09 -11.41 12.99
N LYS A 2 -25.08 -12.55 12.29
CA LYS A 2 -24.28 -13.72 12.70
C LYS A 2 -22.82 -13.42 12.36
N LYS A 3 -21.95 -13.33 13.37
CA LYS A 3 -20.49 -13.29 13.14
C LYS A 3 -20.08 -14.62 12.50
N TRP A 4 -19.58 -14.57 11.29
CA TRP A 4 -18.97 -15.73 10.63
C TRP A 4 -17.66 -16.05 11.34
N ASN A 5 -17.39 -17.33 11.59
CA ASN A 5 -16.10 -17.76 12.10
C ASN A 5 -15.06 -17.63 10.96
N HIS A 6 -13.83 -17.32 11.31
CA HIS A 6 -12.70 -17.09 10.39
C HIS A 6 -12.58 -18.17 9.30
N THR A 7 -12.90 -19.42 9.60
CA THR A 7 -12.83 -20.56 8.66
C THR A 7 -13.79 -20.44 7.48
N ALA A 8 -15.00 -19.91 7.68
CA ALA A 8 -15.99 -19.76 6.61
C ALA A 8 -15.63 -18.57 5.69
N LYS A 9 -15.15 -17.46 6.26
CA LYS A 9 -14.62 -16.32 5.49
C LYS A 9 -13.42 -16.75 4.64
N SER A 10 -12.48 -17.51 5.21
CA SER A 10 -11.30 -18.02 4.51
C SER A 10 -11.65 -18.96 3.35
N MET A 11 -12.57 -19.90 3.52
CA MET A 11 -12.98 -20.81 2.43
C MET A 11 -13.62 -20.08 1.25
N ILE A 12 -14.39 -19.05 1.51
CA ILE A 12 -15.12 -18.27 0.52
C ILE A 12 -14.15 -17.39 -0.29
N LEU A 13 -13.16 -16.80 0.35
CA LEU A 13 -12.13 -15.98 -0.30
C LEU A 13 -11.14 -16.82 -1.13
N ILE A 14 -10.87 -18.06 -0.73
CA ILE A 14 -10.11 -19.04 -1.51
C ILE A 14 -10.77 -19.30 -2.87
N LEU A 15 -12.08 -19.46 -2.91
CA LEU A 15 -12.84 -19.68 -4.15
C LEU A 15 -12.85 -18.44 -5.05
N MET A 16 -12.83 -17.24 -4.52
CA MET A 16 -12.73 -16.00 -5.31
C MET A 16 -11.34 -15.77 -5.88
N ALA A 17 -10.27 -16.01 -5.12
CA ALA A 17 -8.90 -15.95 -5.63
C ALA A 17 -8.68 -16.91 -6.80
N LEU A 18 -9.21 -18.12 -6.73
CA LEU A 18 -9.17 -19.08 -7.84
C LEU A 18 -9.94 -18.61 -9.08
N SER A 19 -11.06 -17.87 -8.92
CA SER A 19 -11.83 -17.33 -10.05
C SER A 19 -11.19 -16.09 -10.70
N MET A 20 -10.30 -15.42 -9.99
CA MET A 20 -9.57 -14.24 -10.48
C MET A 20 -8.39 -14.59 -11.41
N MET A 21 -7.92 -15.82 -11.42
CA MET A 21 -6.81 -16.30 -12.28
C MET A 21 -7.16 -16.44 -13.77
N ILE A 22 -8.41 -16.21 -14.17
CA ILE A 22 -8.80 -16.27 -15.58
C ILE A 22 -8.65 -14.87 -16.18
N CYS A 23 -7.52 -14.59 -16.82
CA CYS A 23 -7.26 -13.36 -17.58
C CYS A 23 -8.32 -13.13 -18.66
N VAL A 24 -8.97 -11.97 -18.62
CA VAL A 24 -9.71 -11.43 -19.75
C VAL A 24 -8.76 -10.47 -20.49
N PRO A 25 -8.57 -10.58 -21.81
CA PRO A 25 -7.72 -9.64 -22.54
C PRO A 25 -8.31 -8.23 -22.53
N ALA A 26 -7.46 -7.24 -22.23
CA ALA A 26 -7.80 -5.84 -22.22
C ALA A 26 -8.24 -5.38 -23.63
N ALA A 27 -9.41 -4.77 -23.71
CA ALA A 27 -9.86 -4.06 -24.91
C ALA A 27 -9.15 -2.70 -24.99
N THR A 28 -8.36 -2.50 -26.04
CA THR A 28 -7.68 -1.25 -26.37
C THR A 28 -8.68 -0.13 -26.64
N MET A 29 -8.67 0.92 -25.82
CA MET A 29 -9.27 2.22 -26.12
C MET A 29 -8.15 3.22 -26.40
N ALA A 30 -8.21 3.85 -27.56
CA ALA A 30 -7.23 4.82 -28.05
C ALA A 30 -7.33 6.14 -27.26
N ALA A 31 -6.20 6.63 -26.78
CA ALA A 31 -6.06 7.96 -26.19
C ALA A 31 -5.53 8.96 -27.23
N GLU A 32 -6.13 10.13 -27.28
CA GLU A 32 -5.70 11.26 -28.12
C GLU A 32 -4.44 11.93 -27.54
N THR A 33 -3.49 12.17 -28.43
CA THR A 33 -2.18 12.78 -28.15
C THR A 33 -2.30 14.29 -28.05
N GLN A 34 -1.81 14.89 -26.97
CA GLN A 34 -1.47 16.32 -26.90
C GLN A 34 0.06 16.46 -26.81
N GLU A 35 0.62 17.20 -27.76
CA GLU A 35 2.04 17.62 -27.79
C GLU A 35 2.31 18.69 -26.76
N ASN A 36 3.32 18.52 -25.93
CA ASN A 36 3.87 19.59 -25.09
C ASN A 36 5.34 19.85 -25.42
N GLN A 37 5.67 21.14 -25.49
CA GLN A 37 6.97 21.69 -25.83
C GLN A 37 7.93 21.62 -24.63
N GLU A 38 9.17 21.20 -24.92
CA GLU A 38 10.29 21.22 -23.96
C GLU A 38 10.78 22.65 -23.69
N THR A 39 11.01 22.96 -22.41
CA THR A 39 11.76 24.15 -21.98
C THR A 39 12.95 23.67 -21.16
N GLU A 40 14.17 23.98 -21.64
CA GLU A 40 15.44 23.70 -20.96
C GLU A 40 15.58 24.56 -19.70
N ALA A 41 15.89 23.94 -18.56
CA ALA A 41 16.27 24.61 -17.32
C ALA A 41 17.74 24.35 -16.99
N GLU A 42 18.45 25.44 -16.71
CA GLU A 42 19.86 25.47 -16.38
C GLU A 42 20.19 24.74 -15.07
N THR A 43 21.22 23.88 -15.13
CA THR A 43 21.78 23.16 -13.99
C THR A 43 22.71 24.04 -13.18
N SER A 44 22.47 24.19 -11.89
CA SER A 44 23.42 24.70 -10.92
C SER A 44 24.11 23.52 -10.21
N ASP A 45 25.43 23.42 -10.36
CA ASP A 45 26.29 22.49 -9.65
C ASP A 45 26.22 22.74 -8.13
N THR A 46 25.61 21.85 -7.40
CA THR A 46 25.78 21.71 -5.95
C THR A 46 26.38 20.34 -5.65
N GLU A 47 27.43 20.30 -4.86
CA GLU A 47 28.15 19.10 -4.45
C GLU A 47 27.19 18.05 -3.92
N GLU A 48 27.23 16.89 -4.57
CA GLU A 48 26.39 15.71 -4.29
C GLU A 48 26.91 15.02 -3.02
N THR A 49 26.37 15.43 -1.86
CA THR A 49 26.49 14.63 -0.64
C THR A 49 25.64 13.38 -0.83
N ALA A 50 26.28 12.22 -0.76
CA ALA A 50 25.59 10.92 -0.83
C ALA A 50 24.39 10.91 0.15
N LEU A 51 23.18 10.84 -0.41
CA LEU A 51 21.95 10.80 0.39
C LEU A 51 21.84 9.42 1.06
N THR A 52 22.10 9.38 2.35
CA THR A 52 21.88 8.21 3.21
C THR A 52 20.68 8.47 4.09
N PRO A 53 19.95 7.41 4.53
CA PRO A 53 18.89 7.58 5.51
C PRO A 53 19.40 8.35 6.72
N GLY A 54 18.70 9.41 7.11
CA GLY A 54 18.94 10.02 8.42
C GLY A 54 18.56 9.00 9.51
N GLU A 55 19.24 9.00 10.65
CA GLU A 55 19.01 8.08 11.79
C GLU A 55 17.55 8.07 12.30
N GLU A 56 16.75 9.02 11.86
CA GLU A 56 15.34 9.21 12.29
C GLU A 56 14.33 8.56 11.34
N TRP A 57 14.77 8.04 10.18
CA TRP A 57 13.90 7.44 9.19
C TRP A 57 14.05 5.92 9.15
N ILE A 58 12.94 5.22 9.23
CA ILE A 58 12.87 3.78 9.06
C ILE A 58 12.19 3.48 7.74
N SER A 59 12.83 2.67 6.92
CA SER A 59 12.29 2.26 5.62
C SER A 59 12.16 0.74 5.55
N PHE A 60 11.06 0.27 4.98
CA PHE A 60 10.82 -1.14 4.71
C PHE A 60 10.04 -1.33 3.40
N PHE A 61 10.28 -2.46 2.75
CA PHE A 61 9.59 -2.84 1.53
C PHE A 61 8.27 -3.52 1.88
N MET A 62 7.13 -3.02 1.37
CA MET A 62 5.84 -3.65 1.54
C MET A 62 5.39 -4.27 0.22
N ILE A 63 4.96 -5.54 0.27
CA ILE A 63 4.45 -6.27 -0.88
C ILE A 63 3.10 -6.89 -0.53
N CYS A 64 2.10 -6.66 -1.39
CA CYS A 64 0.84 -7.38 -1.35
C CYS A 64 0.65 -8.19 -2.63
N ASN A 65 0.22 -9.44 -2.47
CA ASN A 65 0.02 -10.37 -3.58
C ASN A 65 -1.40 -10.96 -3.59
N GLU A 66 -1.82 -11.42 -4.75
CA GLU A 66 -3.14 -12.03 -4.98
C GLU A 66 -3.24 -13.51 -4.57
N GLY A 67 -2.13 -14.09 -4.12
CA GLY A 67 -2.08 -15.50 -3.73
C GLY A 67 -2.60 -15.77 -2.33
N MET A 68 -2.54 -17.05 -1.95
CA MET A 68 -2.89 -17.50 -0.61
C MET A 68 -1.70 -17.48 0.35
N SER A 69 -0.49 -17.25 -0.15
CA SER A 69 0.75 -17.25 0.62
C SER A 69 1.41 -15.88 0.57
N SER A 70 1.72 -15.32 1.72
CA SER A 70 2.50 -14.08 1.84
C SER A 70 4.02 -14.32 1.64
N ARG A 71 4.44 -15.54 1.28
CA ARG A 71 5.84 -15.92 1.15
C ARG A 71 6.32 -16.11 -0.29
N GLY A 72 5.49 -15.77 -1.27
CA GLY A 72 5.80 -15.96 -2.68
C GLY A 72 4.92 -17.00 -3.37
N GLY A 73 5.23 -17.32 -4.61
CA GLY A 73 4.50 -18.30 -5.44
C GLY A 73 3.42 -17.68 -6.33
N ASN A 74 3.09 -16.41 -6.13
CA ASN A 74 2.19 -15.62 -6.98
C ASN A 74 2.80 -14.25 -7.27
N ALA A 75 2.24 -13.51 -8.24
CA ALA A 75 2.71 -12.17 -8.55
C ALA A 75 2.53 -11.23 -7.35
N GLY A 76 3.53 -10.40 -7.09
CA GLY A 76 3.40 -9.26 -6.18
C GLY A 76 2.84 -8.09 -6.97
N ASN A 77 1.59 -7.72 -6.75
CA ASN A 77 0.93 -6.69 -7.57
C ASN A 77 1.01 -5.31 -6.93
N THR A 78 0.99 -5.23 -5.60
CA THR A 78 1.21 -3.98 -4.88
C THR A 78 2.59 -4.02 -4.26
N MET A 79 3.45 -3.10 -4.68
CA MET A 79 4.82 -2.96 -4.18
C MET A 79 5.08 -1.52 -3.80
N MET A 80 5.63 -1.30 -2.61
CA MET A 80 6.03 0.03 -2.17
C MET A 80 7.17 -0.02 -1.17
N VAL A 81 7.94 1.05 -1.08
CA VAL A 81 8.78 1.34 0.08
C VAL A 81 8.06 2.34 0.96
N ILE A 82 7.88 2.00 2.21
CA ILE A 82 7.31 2.87 3.23
C ILE A 82 8.46 3.39 4.07
N SER A 83 8.59 4.72 4.14
CA SER A 83 9.54 5.38 5.05
C SER A 83 8.77 6.18 6.09
N MET A 84 9.11 5.99 7.35
CA MET A 84 8.46 6.61 8.50
C MET A 84 9.47 7.35 9.37
N ASN A 85 9.05 8.49 9.93
CA ASN A 85 9.83 9.26 10.89
C ASN A 85 9.06 9.38 12.20
N GLU A 86 9.53 8.69 13.24
CA GLU A 86 8.85 8.63 14.53
C GLU A 86 8.79 9.96 15.29
N LYS A 87 9.73 10.88 15.02
CA LYS A 87 9.76 12.19 15.70
C LYS A 87 8.78 13.18 15.10
N THR A 88 8.61 13.12 13.78
CA THR A 88 7.72 14.06 13.08
C THR A 88 6.34 13.48 12.75
N GLY A 89 6.21 12.15 12.73
CA GLY A 89 5.02 11.47 12.24
C GLY A 89 4.90 11.49 10.71
N SER A 90 5.95 11.89 9.99
CA SER A 90 5.94 11.94 8.52
C SER A 90 6.04 10.54 7.93
N ILE A 91 5.29 10.29 6.85
CA ILE A 91 5.31 9.02 6.11
C ILE A 91 5.52 9.30 4.63
N ARG A 92 6.33 8.50 3.98
CA ARG A 92 6.55 8.49 2.54
C ARG A 92 6.16 7.15 1.96
N LEU A 93 5.30 7.16 0.96
CA LEU A 93 4.84 5.99 0.23
C LEU A 93 5.45 6.01 -1.18
N MET A 94 6.54 5.30 -1.38
CA MET A 94 7.18 5.14 -2.69
C MET A 94 6.59 3.92 -3.39
N MET A 95 5.61 4.14 -4.24
CA MET A 95 4.96 3.08 -5.02
C MET A 95 5.86 2.61 -6.15
N ILE A 96 5.87 1.30 -6.41
CA ILE A 96 6.64 0.66 -7.48
C ILE A 96 5.66 -0.04 -8.40
N THR A 97 5.67 0.28 -9.71
CA THR A 97 4.83 -0.47 -10.65
C THR A 97 5.35 -1.90 -10.81
N TRP A 98 4.48 -2.86 -10.64
CA TRP A 98 4.80 -4.29 -10.65
C TRP A 98 5.31 -4.81 -12.00
N ASP A 99 5.09 -4.07 -13.07
CA ASP A 99 5.47 -4.38 -14.44
C ASP A 99 6.75 -3.67 -14.89
N THR A 100 7.48 -3.03 -13.96
CA THR A 100 8.81 -2.45 -14.20
C THR A 100 9.81 -3.53 -14.59
N PHE A 101 10.49 -3.34 -15.71
CA PHE A 101 11.56 -4.22 -16.15
C PHE A 101 12.86 -3.97 -15.38
N VAL A 102 13.39 -5.04 -14.81
CA VAL A 102 14.61 -5.06 -13.99
C VAL A 102 15.56 -6.15 -14.49
N ASP A 103 16.87 -5.95 -14.28
CA ASP A 103 17.84 -7.02 -14.47
C ASP A 103 17.65 -8.04 -13.35
N TYR A 104 17.51 -9.30 -13.74
CA TYR A 104 17.30 -10.37 -12.79
C TYR A 104 18.29 -11.50 -13.09
N GLU A 105 19.08 -11.86 -12.07
CA GLU A 105 20.13 -12.86 -12.18
C GLU A 105 19.59 -14.20 -12.75
N GLY A 106 20.30 -14.76 -13.73
CA GLY A 106 19.90 -15.98 -14.41
C GLY A 106 19.03 -15.80 -15.65
N TYR A 107 18.72 -14.55 -16.02
CA TYR A 107 18.00 -14.20 -17.25
C TYR A 107 18.84 -13.33 -18.17
N ASP A 108 18.83 -13.62 -19.47
CA ASP A 108 19.56 -12.84 -20.49
C ASP A 108 18.85 -11.52 -20.84
N LEU A 109 17.57 -11.40 -20.52
CA LEU A 109 16.73 -10.22 -20.80
C LEU A 109 16.10 -9.73 -19.49
N PRO A 110 15.83 -8.40 -19.38
CA PRO A 110 15.11 -7.86 -18.24
C PRO A 110 13.77 -8.58 -18.01
N GLN A 111 13.44 -8.77 -16.76
CA GLN A 111 12.19 -9.39 -16.30
C GLN A 111 11.33 -8.37 -15.55
N LYS A 112 10.02 -8.54 -15.52
CA LYS A 112 9.16 -7.74 -14.64
C LYS A 112 9.52 -8.01 -13.17
N ILE A 113 9.50 -6.97 -12.36
CA ILE A 113 9.91 -7.07 -10.95
C ILE A 113 9.01 -8.03 -10.15
N ASP A 114 7.74 -8.18 -10.53
CA ASP A 114 6.80 -9.12 -9.91
C ASP A 114 7.27 -10.59 -10.01
N MET A 115 8.10 -10.91 -11.01
CA MET A 115 8.70 -12.25 -11.19
C MET A 115 9.61 -12.62 -10.02
N ALA A 116 10.32 -11.66 -9.43
CA ALA A 116 11.20 -11.93 -8.29
C ALA A 116 10.37 -12.43 -7.09
N TYR A 117 9.24 -11.78 -6.82
CA TYR A 117 8.33 -12.23 -5.76
C TYR A 117 7.72 -13.61 -6.05
N ARG A 118 7.30 -13.83 -7.28
CA ARG A 118 6.74 -15.12 -7.71
C ARG A 118 7.72 -16.28 -7.53
N ASN A 119 8.98 -16.06 -7.84
CA ASN A 119 10.01 -17.09 -7.78
C ASN A 119 10.45 -17.38 -6.34
N ASN A 120 10.78 -16.38 -5.55
CA ASN A 120 11.44 -16.56 -4.26
C ASN A 120 10.93 -15.66 -3.13
N GLY A 121 9.81 -14.95 -3.33
CA GLY A 121 9.15 -14.16 -2.29
C GLY A 121 9.74 -12.77 -2.04
N PRO A 122 9.46 -12.17 -0.87
CA PRO A 122 9.78 -10.78 -0.59
C PRO A 122 11.28 -10.50 -0.50
N GLU A 123 12.08 -11.40 0.05
CA GLU A 123 13.54 -11.24 0.19
C GLU A 123 14.20 -11.11 -1.18
N GLU A 124 13.81 -11.95 -2.14
CA GLU A 124 14.37 -11.88 -3.49
C GLU A 124 13.90 -10.63 -4.22
N THR A 125 12.64 -10.22 -4.04
CA THR A 125 12.14 -8.97 -4.64
C THR A 125 12.93 -7.78 -4.13
N MET A 126 13.15 -7.68 -2.84
CA MET A 126 13.93 -6.62 -2.21
C MET A 126 15.38 -6.61 -2.71
N LYS A 127 16.03 -7.78 -2.81
CA LYS A 127 17.38 -7.92 -3.36
C LYS A 127 17.48 -7.45 -4.81
N VAL A 128 16.55 -7.88 -5.66
CA VAL A 128 16.50 -7.47 -7.07
C VAL A 128 16.23 -5.97 -7.19
N PHE A 129 15.32 -5.44 -6.39
CA PHE A 129 15.01 -4.02 -6.35
C PHE A 129 16.24 -3.18 -5.95
N ASN A 130 16.87 -3.53 -4.84
CA ASN A 130 18.08 -2.83 -4.38
C ASN A 130 19.21 -2.84 -5.42
N ALA A 131 19.45 -4.00 -6.07
CA ALA A 131 20.48 -4.13 -7.08
C ALA A 131 20.24 -3.27 -8.33
N ASN A 132 18.96 -3.10 -8.73
CA ASN A 132 18.60 -2.31 -9.91
C ASN A 132 18.57 -0.80 -9.66
N PHE A 133 18.22 -0.37 -8.45
CA PHE A 133 18.02 1.04 -8.11
C PHE A 133 19.04 1.54 -7.08
N ASN A 134 20.10 0.77 -6.82
CA ASN A 134 21.18 1.13 -5.91
C ASN A 134 20.66 1.64 -4.55
N LEU A 135 19.67 0.94 -4.00
CA LEU A 135 19.08 1.18 -2.69
C LEU A 135 19.60 0.14 -1.69
N ASP A 136 19.39 0.37 -0.41
CA ASP A 136 19.80 -0.51 0.69
C ASP A 136 18.65 -0.70 1.67
N ILE A 137 17.55 -1.29 1.18
CA ILE A 137 16.36 -1.64 1.99
C ILE A 137 16.56 -3.08 2.46
N ASP A 138 16.64 -3.29 3.77
CA ASP A 138 16.91 -4.60 4.39
C ASP A 138 15.71 -5.21 5.12
N ARG A 139 14.61 -4.47 5.16
CA ARG A 139 13.38 -4.86 5.88
C ARG A 139 12.20 -4.98 4.94
N TYR A 140 11.31 -5.92 5.25
CA TYR A 140 10.09 -6.09 4.47
C TYR A 140 8.88 -6.48 5.33
N MET A 141 7.70 -6.16 4.81
CA MET A 141 6.40 -6.69 5.19
C MET A 141 5.71 -7.26 3.96
N SER A 142 5.21 -8.46 4.04
CA SER A 142 4.51 -9.12 2.94
C SER A 142 3.18 -9.68 3.42
N LEU A 143 2.14 -9.45 2.64
CA LEU A 143 0.80 -9.94 2.92
C LEU A 143 0.11 -10.35 1.61
N ASN A 144 -0.93 -11.15 1.73
CA ASN A 144 -1.83 -11.43 0.62
C ASN A 144 -3.08 -10.55 0.75
N TYR A 145 -3.87 -10.46 -0.32
CA TYR A 145 -5.08 -9.63 -0.34
C TYR A 145 -6.12 -10.03 0.72
N LEU A 146 -6.17 -11.29 1.11
CA LEU A 146 -7.05 -11.74 2.17
C LEU A 146 -6.64 -11.16 3.53
N ASN A 147 -5.34 -11.22 3.82
CA ASN A 147 -4.78 -10.65 5.04
C ASN A 147 -4.95 -9.12 5.05
N LEU A 148 -4.74 -8.45 3.90
CA LEU A 148 -5.00 -7.02 3.78
C LEU A 148 -6.47 -6.68 4.04
N ALA A 149 -7.40 -7.42 3.46
CA ALA A 149 -8.83 -7.20 3.72
C ALA A 149 -9.20 -7.41 5.20
N THR A 150 -8.64 -8.44 5.83
CA THR A 150 -8.83 -8.69 7.26
C THR A 150 -8.26 -7.55 8.11
N LEU A 151 -7.04 -7.11 7.80
CA LEU A 151 -6.38 -6.00 8.49
C LEU A 151 -7.18 -4.69 8.38
N ILE A 152 -7.71 -4.39 7.20
CA ILE A 152 -8.57 -3.23 6.98
C ILE A 152 -9.85 -3.33 7.83
N ASP A 153 -10.49 -4.51 7.87
CA ASP A 153 -11.70 -4.72 8.67
C ASP A 153 -11.43 -4.64 10.18
N ASP A 154 -10.25 -5.10 10.65
CA ASP A 154 -9.85 -5.05 12.06
C ASP A 154 -9.70 -3.59 12.55
N PHE A 155 -9.31 -2.68 11.68
CA PHE A 155 -9.25 -1.24 11.95
C PHE A 155 -10.51 -0.46 11.52
N GLY A 156 -11.61 -1.16 11.23
CA GLY A 156 -12.92 -0.56 10.96
C GLY A 156 -13.13 -0.07 9.55
N GLY A 157 -12.31 -0.48 8.59
CA GLY A 157 -12.39 -0.07 7.18
C GLY A 157 -11.47 1.09 6.83
N VAL A 158 -11.55 1.53 5.58
CA VAL A 158 -10.80 2.68 5.04
C VAL A 158 -11.76 3.67 4.38
N THR A 159 -11.38 4.94 4.35
CA THR A 159 -12.12 6.01 3.67
C THR A 159 -11.24 6.60 2.59
N VAL A 160 -11.69 6.53 1.33
CA VAL A 160 -10.94 6.94 0.14
C VAL A 160 -11.83 7.72 -0.81
N GLU A 161 -11.22 8.45 -1.75
CA GLU A 161 -11.96 9.05 -2.85
C GLU A 161 -12.32 7.99 -3.89
N VAL A 162 -13.60 7.88 -4.22
CA VAL A 162 -14.09 6.98 -5.27
C VAL A 162 -14.91 7.78 -6.26
N SER A 163 -14.45 7.86 -7.48
CA SER A 163 -15.22 8.47 -8.57
C SER A 163 -16.42 7.60 -8.97
N ARG A 164 -17.41 8.22 -9.63
CA ARG A 164 -18.53 7.47 -10.20
C ARG A 164 -18.07 6.44 -11.23
N ALA A 165 -17.02 6.74 -12.00
CA ALA A 165 -16.47 5.83 -13.00
C ALA A 165 -15.85 4.60 -12.33
N GLU A 166 -15.05 4.79 -11.29
CA GLU A 166 -14.43 3.71 -10.51
C GLU A 166 -15.48 2.84 -9.82
N ARG A 167 -16.47 3.45 -9.15
CA ARG A 167 -17.59 2.69 -8.57
C ARG A 167 -18.28 1.80 -9.62
N ASN A 168 -18.54 2.34 -10.82
CA ASN A 168 -19.19 1.59 -11.89
C ASN A 168 -18.29 0.47 -12.41
N ALA A 169 -17.00 0.73 -12.60
CA ALA A 169 -16.02 -0.26 -13.05
C ALA A 169 -15.85 -1.38 -12.00
N LEU A 170 -15.76 -1.04 -10.72
CA LEU A 170 -15.71 -2.01 -9.62
C LEU A 170 -16.96 -2.90 -9.62
N ASN A 171 -18.14 -2.32 -9.69
CA ASN A 171 -19.39 -3.08 -9.69
C ASN A 171 -19.55 -3.95 -10.96
N ALA A 172 -19.05 -3.50 -12.11
CA ALA A 172 -19.01 -4.30 -13.33
C ALA A 172 -18.05 -5.50 -13.19
N MET A 173 -16.88 -5.29 -12.59
CA MET A 173 -15.93 -6.35 -12.28
C MET A 173 -16.54 -7.37 -11.32
N VAL A 174 -17.20 -6.92 -10.23
CA VAL A 174 -17.91 -7.80 -9.29
C VAL A 174 -19.01 -8.60 -10.00
N SER A 175 -19.78 -7.96 -10.90
CA SER A 175 -20.84 -8.63 -11.66
C SER A 175 -20.30 -9.72 -12.57
N SER A 176 -19.22 -9.44 -13.30
CA SER A 176 -18.55 -10.43 -14.17
C SER A 176 -17.99 -11.62 -13.35
N LYS A 177 -17.41 -11.35 -12.19
CA LYS A 177 -16.93 -12.42 -11.31
C LYS A 177 -18.10 -13.22 -10.72
N LYS A 178 -19.21 -12.57 -10.37
CA LYS A 178 -20.43 -13.25 -9.93
C LYS A 178 -20.96 -14.23 -10.96
N GLU A 179 -20.95 -13.88 -12.25
CA GLU A 179 -21.37 -14.79 -13.33
C GLU A 179 -20.49 -16.06 -13.36
N ASN A 180 -19.17 -15.91 -13.21
CA ASN A 180 -18.25 -17.05 -13.15
C ASN A 180 -18.52 -17.91 -11.90
N LEU A 181 -18.75 -17.30 -10.76
CA LEU A 181 -19.08 -18.02 -9.51
C LEU A 181 -20.44 -18.71 -9.59
N GLN A 182 -21.41 -18.11 -10.33
CA GLN A 182 -22.71 -18.74 -10.58
C GLN A 182 -22.56 -20.05 -11.36
N GLN A 183 -21.70 -20.06 -12.40
CA GLN A 183 -21.40 -21.29 -13.14
C GLN A 183 -20.82 -22.38 -12.24
N MET A 184 -19.98 -22.00 -11.25
CA MET A 184 -19.46 -22.94 -10.25
C MET A 184 -20.55 -23.44 -9.29
N ALA A 185 -21.49 -22.58 -8.90
CA ALA A 185 -22.62 -22.96 -8.06
C ALA A 185 -23.58 -23.90 -8.81
N ASP A 186 -23.86 -23.62 -10.09
CA ASP A 186 -24.69 -24.48 -10.94
C ASP A 186 -24.04 -25.87 -11.18
N ALA A 187 -22.71 -25.93 -11.12
CA ALA A 187 -21.96 -27.20 -11.15
C ALA A 187 -21.85 -27.88 -9.77
N ASN A 188 -22.54 -27.38 -8.74
CA ASN A 188 -22.47 -27.82 -7.34
C ASN A 188 -21.06 -27.73 -6.71
N LEU A 189 -20.23 -26.81 -7.18
CA LEU A 189 -18.89 -26.53 -6.65
C LEU A 189 -18.89 -25.40 -5.61
N LEU A 190 -19.98 -24.64 -5.50
CA LEU A 190 -20.17 -23.51 -4.61
C LEU A 190 -21.60 -23.44 -4.11
N ASP A 191 -21.79 -23.08 -2.84
CA ASP A 191 -23.13 -22.85 -2.25
C ASP A 191 -23.75 -21.54 -2.79
N GLN A 192 -24.99 -21.62 -3.27
CA GLN A 192 -25.73 -20.49 -3.84
C GLN A 192 -25.90 -19.33 -2.83
N LEU A 193 -26.12 -19.64 -1.55
CA LEU A 193 -26.25 -18.62 -0.52
C LEU A 193 -24.92 -17.90 -0.26
N ALA A 194 -23.80 -18.63 -0.29
CA ALA A 194 -22.48 -18.05 -0.17
C ALA A 194 -22.18 -17.10 -1.33
N LEU A 195 -22.58 -17.45 -2.56
CA LEU A 195 -22.45 -16.61 -3.73
C LEU A 195 -23.20 -15.28 -3.60
N GLU A 196 -24.44 -15.31 -3.10
CA GLU A 196 -25.26 -14.09 -2.94
C GLU A 196 -24.68 -13.16 -1.87
N LEU A 197 -24.22 -13.72 -0.75
CA LEU A 197 -23.62 -12.95 0.33
C LEU A 197 -22.30 -12.29 -0.11
N LEU A 198 -21.46 -13.03 -0.81
CA LEU A 198 -20.20 -12.50 -1.36
C LEU A 198 -20.45 -11.31 -2.29
N ALA A 199 -21.37 -11.46 -3.23
CA ALA A 199 -21.68 -10.40 -4.16
C ALA A 199 -22.15 -9.12 -3.44
N GLN A 200 -22.91 -9.23 -2.36
CA GLN A 200 -23.38 -8.08 -1.59
C GLN A 200 -22.25 -7.36 -0.85
N GLU A 201 -21.27 -8.09 -0.31
CA GLU A 201 -20.15 -7.48 0.42
C GLU A 201 -19.19 -6.68 -0.49
N TYR A 202 -19.11 -7.02 -1.77
CA TYR A 202 -18.23 -6.32 -2.73
C TYR A 202 -18.89 -5.13 -3.44
N TYR A 203 -20.22 -5.12 -3.60
CA TYR A 203 -20.90 -4.02 -4.29
C TYR A 203 -20.76 -2.71 -3.54
N LEU A 204 -20.37 -1.67 -4.28
CA LEU A 204 -20.27 -0.32 -3.78
C LEU A 204 -21.49 0.51 -4.26
N THR A 205 -22.27 1.01 -3.32
CA THR A 205 -23.45 1.85 -3.61
C THR A 205 -23.10 3.33 -3.67
N GLU A 206 -22.18 3.76 -2.83
CA GLU A 206 -21.74 5.14 -2.68
C GLU A 206 -20.50 5.44 -3.52
N PHE A 207 -20.23 6.72 -3.73
CA PHE A 207 -19.02 7.26 -4.34
C PHE A 207 -18.89 8.73 -3.92
N GLY A 208 -17.67 9.25 -3.94
CA GLY A 208 -17.35 10.62 -3.53
C GLY A 208 -16.00 10.71 -2.83
N PRO A 209 -15.63 11.89 -2.33
CA PRO A 209 -14.31 12.12 -1.74
C PRO A 209 -14.08 11.38 -0.42
N GLU A 210 -15.14 10.95 0.26
CA GLU A 210 -15.09 10.25 1.55
C GLU A 210 -15.93 8.99 1.50
N THR A 211 -15.58 8.06 0.61
CA THR A 211 -16.29 6.78 0.47
C THR A 211 -15.68 5.76 1.42
N HIS A 212 -16.50 5.23 2.32
CA HIS A 212 -16.07 4.19 3.24
C HIS A 212 -16.11 2.82 2.57
N LEU A 213 -14.99 2.09 2.65
CA LEU A 213 -14.82 0.74 2.11
C LEU A 213 -14.51 -0.25 3.24
N ASN A 214 -15.16 -1.41 3.21
CA ASN A 214 -14.70 -2.56 3.99
C ASN A 214 -13.46 -3.20 3.34
N GLY A 215 -12.83 -4.17 4.01
CA GLY A 215 -11.60 -4.77 3.53
C GLY A 215 -11.72 -5.40 2.14
N LEU A 216 -12.83 -6.07 1.84
CA LEU A 216 -13.06 -6.68 0.53
C LEU A 216 -13.27 -5.65 -0.58
N GLN A 217 -13.99 -4.58 -0.29
CA GLN A 217 -14.20 -3.47 -1.22
C GLN A 217 -12.90 -2.72 -1.49
N ALA A 218 -12.10 -2.47 -0.45
CA ALA A 218 -10.81 -1.79 -0.57
C ALA A 218 -9.84 -2.59 -1.44
N VAL A 219 -9.69 -3.89 -1.20
CA VAL A 219 -8.85 -4.76 -2.03
C VAL A 219 -9.34 -4.81 -3.47
N ALA A 220 -10.66 -4.92 -3.70
CA ALA A 220 -11.23 -4.92 -5.04
C ALA A 220 -11.03 -3.57 -5.75
N PHE A 221 -11.06 -2.46 -5.01
CA PHE A 221 -10.82 -1.11 -5.52
C PHE A 221 -9.35 -0.90 -5.90
N GLY A 222 -8.40 -1.28 -5.05
CA GLY A 222 -6.97 -1.25 -5.37
C GLY A 222 -6.63 -2.09 -6.60
N TRP A 223 -7.34 -3.19 -6.79
CA TRP A 223 -7.13 -4.12 -7.91
C TRP A 223 -7.81 -3.72 -9.22
N LEU A 224 -8.48 -2.59 -9.22
CA LEU A 224 -9.25 -2.11 -10.37
C LEU A 224 -8.31 -1.64 -11.50
N GLN A 225 -8.10 -2.49 -12.50
CA GLN A 225 -7.24 -2.25 -13.65
C GLN A 225 -8.05 -1.79 -14.87
N TYR A 226 -8.81 -0.70 -14.73
CA TYR A 226 -9.62 -0.21 -15.85
C TYR A 226 -9.00 0.99 -16.60
N ASP A 227 -7.95 1.58 -16.04
CA ASP A 227 -7.26 2.76 -16.56
C ASP A 227 -5.76 2.47 -16.81
N SER A 228 -4.88 2.75 -15.85
CA SER A 228 -3.43 2.54 -15.98
C SER A 228 -2.84 1.88 -14.74
N VAL A 229 -1.67 1.26 -14.88
CA VAL A 229 -0.91 0.73 -13.75
C VAL A 229 -0.53 1.86 -12.79
N TYR A 230 -0.22 3.04 -13.30
CA TYR A 230 0.06 4.22 -12.50
C TYR A 230 -1.11 4.57 -11.56
N ASN A 231 -2.33 4.67 -12.09
CA ASN A 231 -3.53 4.95 -11.30
C ASN A 231 -3.88 3.82 -10.34
N CYS A 232 -3.59 2.57 -10.70
CA CYS A 232 -3.70 1.44 -9.79
C CYS A 232 -2.79 1.62 -8.57
N CYS A 233 -1.53 1.99 -8.78
CA CYS A 233 -0.60 2.31 -7.69
C CYS A 233 -1.08 3.47 -6.82
N LEU A 234 -1.69 4.52 -7.40
CA LEU A 234 -2.24 5.63 -6.60
C LEU A 234 -3.41 5.18 -5.72
N ARG A 235 -4.31 4.33 -6.22
CA ARG A 235 -5.40 3.77 -5.41
C ARG A 235 -4.88 2.91 -4.26
N ASP A 236 -3.86 2.07 -4.53
CA ASP A 236 -3.22 1.27 -3.50
C ASP A 236 -2.57 2.15 -2.42
N ALA A 237 -1.90 3.23 -2.82
CA ALA A 237 -1.31 4.19 -1.89
C ALA A 237 -2.38 4.89 -1.04
N GLU A 238 -3.51 5.28 -1.62
CA GLU A 238 -4.62 5.89 -0.90
C GLU A 238 -5.24 4.93 0.12
N ILE A 239 -5.40 3.65 -0.23
CA ILE A 239 -5.87 2.60 0.69
C ILE A 239 -4.89 2.46 1.87
N VAL A 240 -3.59 2.37 1.61
CA VAL A 240 -2.57 2.23 2.66
C VAL A 240 -2.52 3.48 3.54
N ALA A 241 -2.59 4.68 2.95
CA ALA A 241 -2.65 5.93 3.70
C ALA A 241 -3.90 5.98 4.60
N SER A 242 -5.06 5.59 4.06
CA SER A 242 -6.29 5.53 4.84
C SER A 242 -6.26 4.45 5.94
N LEU A 243 -5.58 3.32 5.70
CA LEU A 243 -5.38 2.31 6.74
C LEU A 243 -4.55 2.88 7.91
N PHE A 244 -3.47 3.61 7.64
CA PHE A 244 -2.71 4.30 8.70
C PHE A 244 -3.58 5.32 9.45
N ARG A 245 -4.48 6.02 8.75
CA ARG A 245 -5.46 6.90 9.40
C ARG A 245 -6.36 6.13 10.37
N SER A 246 -6.86 4.96 9.95
CA SER A 246 -7.72 4.11 10.78
C SER A 246 -6.96 3.57 12.00
N CYS A 247 -5.69 3.15 11.83
CA CYS A 247 -4.82 2.75 12.94
C CYS A 247 -4.60 3.89 13.95
N ALA A 248 -4.32 5.10 13.47
CA ALA A 248 -4.14 6.28 14.33
C ALA A 248 -5.44 6.67 15.05
N ALA A 249 -6.59 6.50 14.42
CA ALA A 249 -7.90 6.72 15.05
C ALA A 249 -8.16 5.71 16.18
N THR A 250 -7.84 4.44 15.98
CA THR A 250 -7.93 3.41 17.02
C THR A 250 -7.09 3.77 18.24
N LEU A 251 -5.84 4.20 18.03
CA LEU A 251 -4.98 4.67 19.12
C LEU A 251 -5.57 5.88 19.86
N LYS A 252 -6.17 6.84 19.14
CA LYS A 252 -6.80 8.02 19.74
C LYS A 252 -7.99 7.69 20.63
N ASP A 253 -8.71 6.62 20.31
CA ASP A 253 -9.88 6.20 21.11
C ASP A 253 -9.47 5.58 22.45
N GLU A 254 -8.26 5.02 22.54
CA GLU A 254 -7.75 4.37 23.74
C GLU A 254 -6.75 5.23 24.54
N VAL A 255 -6.08 6.19 23.88
CA VAL A 255 -4.97 6.97 24.43
C VAL A 255 -5.17 8.46 24.24
N VAL A 256 -4.75 9.22 25.26
CA VAL A 256 -4.53 10.66 25.17
C VAL A 256 -3.01 10.89 25.16
N PHE A 257 -2.50 11.32 24.00
CA PHE A 257 -1.09 11.61 23.83
C PHE A 257 -0.74 13.05 24.22
N TYR A 258 0.44 13.27 24.77
CA TYR A 258 1.02 14.58 25.02
C TYR A 258 2.53 14.57 24.83
N THR A 259 3.15 15.74 24.85
CA THR A 259 4.60 15.97 24.74
C THR A 259 5.04 16.89 25.88
N ASN A 260 6.34 16.97 26.14
CA ASN A 260 6.92 17.84 27.17
C ASN A 260 6.73 19.35 26.89
N ASP A 261 6.40 19.73 25.65
CA ASP A 261 6.14 21.11 25.27
C ASP A 261 4.86 21.69 25.89
N PHE A 262 4.02 20.82 26.46
CA PHE A 262 2.72 21.21 27.04
C PHE A 262 2.49 20.52 28.37
N GLU A 263 1.70 21.17 29.23
CA GLU A 263 1.22 20.51 30.45
C GLU A 263 0.42 19.24 30.11
N ALA A 264 0.64 18.18 30.90
CA ALA A 264 -0.11 16.94 30.74
C ALA A 264 -1.62 17.21 30.83
N PRO A 265 -2.42 16.78 29.85
CA PRO A 265 -3.85 17.02 29.86
C PRO A 265 -4.54 16.26 30.99
N LYS A 266 -5.61 16.82 31.53
CA LYS A 266 -6.46 16.13 32.52
C LYS A 266 -7.37 15.17 31.75
N VAL A 267 -7.19 13.88 31.96
CA VAL A 267 -8.05 12.83 31.39
C VAL A 267 -9.12 12.49 32.43
N ASN A 268 -10.38 12.65 32.04
CA ASN A 268 -11.55 12.39 32.91
C ASN A 268 -12.32 11.13 32.48
N ASP A 269 -11.77 10.35 31.58
CA ASP A 269 -12.31 9.09 31.06
C ASP A 269 -11.33 7.93 31.28
N SER A 270 -11.57 6.78 30.71
CA SER A 270 -10.76 5.57 30.87
C SER A 270 -9.54 5.48 29.96
N ARG A 271 -9.30 6.49 29.10
CA ARG A 271 -8.16 6.47 28.19
C ARG A 271 -6.84 6.58 28.94
N ARG A 272 -5.83 5.87 28.43
CA ARG A 272 -4.47 5.93 28.96
C ARG A 272 -3.81 7.26 28.59
N LEU A 273 -3.02 7.83 29.50
CA LEU A 273 -2.27 9.06 29.26
C LEU A 273 -0.81 8.71 28.97
N ILE A 274 -0.31 9.01 27.75
CA ILE A 274 1.04 8.65 27.31
C ILE A 274 1.82 9.89 26.88
N ASN A 275 3.03 10.05 27.45
CA ASN A 275 3.99 11.07 27.04
C ASN A 275 4.84 10.55 25.87
N LEU A 276 4.71 11.13 24.68
CA LEU A 276 5.46 10.71 23.49
C LEU A 276 6.96 11.04 23.53
N ASP A 277 7.41 11.91 24.43
CA ASP A 277 8.83 12.21 24.62
C ASP A 277 9.49 11.34 25.70
N ALA A 278 8.70 10.51 26.39
CA ALA A 278 9.17 9.62 27.45
C ALA A 278 8.21 8.43 27.61
N VAL A 279 8.10 7.62 26.57
CA VAL A 279 7.27 6.40 26.55
C VAL A 279 7.92 5.34 27.43
N SER A 280 7.20 4.82 28.43
CA SER A 280 7.66 3.72 29.26
C SER A 280 7.54 2.38 28.54
N ASP A 281 8.28 1.35 29.00
CA ASP A 281 8.17 -0.02 28.46
C ASP A 281 6.73 -0.55 28.54
N GLU A 282 6.01 -0.24 29.63
CA GLU A 282 4.61 -0.63 29.81
C GLU A 282 3.67 0.09 28.82
N ASP A 283 3.94 1.37 28.51
CA ASP A 283 3.18 2.12 27.53
C ASP A 283 3.48 1.63 26.09
N MET A 284 4.73 1.30 25.80
CA MET A 284 5.12 0.74 24.52
C MET A 284 4.44 -0.61 24.29
N GLU A 285 4.45 -1.49 25.27
CA GLU A 285 3.76 -2.78 25.16
C GLU A 285 2.25 -2.61 24.92
N PHE A 286 1.62 -1.66 25.61
CA PHE A 286 0.22 -1.33 25.40
C PHE A 286 -0.04 -0.84 23.95
N LEU A 287 0.81 0.05 23.43
CA LEU A 287 0.70 0.58 22.08
C LEU A 287 0.90 -0.52 21.02
N ARG A 288 1.91 -1.38 21.19
CA ARG A 288 2.14 -2.54 20.31
C ARG A 288 0.91 -3.45 20.27
N GLN A 289 0.28 -3.70 21.41
CA GLN A 289 -0.91 -4.54 21.48
C GLN A 289 -2.09 -3.93 20.74
N ALA A 290 -2.28 -2.62 20.81
CA ALA A 290 -3.36 -1.91 20.10
C ALA A 290 -3.24 -1.99 18.56
N ILE A 291 -2.02 -2.10 18.04
CA ILE A 291 -1.77 -2.22 16.59
C ILE A 291 -1.24 -3.60 16.18
N SER A 292 -1.27 -4.58 17.07
CA SER A 292 -0.76 -5.95 16.80
C SER A 292 -1.34 -6.59 15.54
N PRO A 293 -2.60 -6.34 15.12
CA PRO A 293 -3.12 -6.88 13.87
C PRO A 293 -2.23 -6.60 12.64
N ILE A 294 -1.50 -5.46 12.62
CA ILE A 294 -0.56 -5.14 11.52
C ILE A 294 0.52 -6.22 11.40
N PHE A 295 1.11 -6.64 12.51
CA PHE A 295 2.23 -7.56 12.52
C PHE A 295 1.78 -9.03 12.51
N GLU A 296 0.65 -9.34 13.12
CA GLU A 296 0.09 -10.69 13.16
C GLU A 296 -0.43 -11.18 11.80
N THR A 297 -0.90 -10.26 10.95
CA THR A 297 -1.43 -10.58 9.62
C THR A 297 -0.40 -10.55 8.51
N THR A 298 0.82 -10.06 8.80
CA THR A 298 1.90 -9.93 7.82
C THR A 298 2.99 -10.99 8.02
N TYR A 299 3.69 -11.33 6.93
CA TYR A 299 4.95 -12.04 6.97
C TYR A 299 6.08 -11.01 6.84
N HIS A 300 6.95 -10.89 7.83
CA HIS A 300 7.96 -9.82 7.89
C HIS A 300 9.26 -10.29 8.55
N ASN A 301 10.34 -9.50 8.36
CA ASN A 301 11.61 -9.64 9.04
C ASN A 301 11.93 -8.43 9.96
N LEU A 302 10.90 -7.66 10.38
CA LEU A 302 11.09 -6.50 11.23
C LEU A 302 11.58 -6.92 12.62
N GLU A 303 12.60 -6.23 13.09
CA GLU A 303 13.10 -6.33 14.45
C GLU A 303 12.24 -5.52 15.43
N GLU A 304 12.35 -5.76 16.72
CA GLU A 304 11.47 -5.17 17.73
C GLU A 304 11.58 -3.64 17.80
N ASP A 305 12.77 -3.10 17.65
CA ASP A 305 13.02 -1.65 17.60
C ASP A 305 12.37 -0.98 16.39
N VAL A 306 12.29 -1.67 15.26
CA VAL A 306 11.58 -1.20 14.06
C VAL A 306 10.07 -1.21 14.27
N ILE A 307 9.55 -2.25 14.90
CA ILE A 307 8.14 -2.33 15.31
C ILE A 307 7.80 -1.17 16.25
N ASP A 308 8.68 -0.85 17.20
CA ASP A 308 8.54 0.28 18.11
C ASP A 308 8.47 1.61 17.36
N SER A 309 9.37 1.82 16.44
CA SER A 309 9.40 3.06 15.66
C SER A 309 8.16 3.21 14.75
N ILE A 310 7.66 2.13 14.17
CA ILE A 310 6.37 2.14 13.45
C ILE A 310 5.25 2.53 14.43
N THR A 311 5.22 1.90 15.59
CA THR A 311 4.23 2.16 16.65
C THR A 311 4.25 3.61 17.11
N LEU A 312 5.45 4.15 17.37
CA LEU A 312 5.63 5.56 17.77
C LEU A 312 5.24 6.53 16.66
N THR A 313 5.53 6.20 15.40
CA THR A 313 5.09 7.01 14.26
C THR A 313 3.57 7.12 14.22
N LEU A 314 2.85 6.01 14.35
CA LEU A 314 1.38 6.00 14.39
C LEU A 314 0.83 6.75 15.62
N ALA A 315 1.46 6.62 16.77
CA ALA A 315 1.11 7.38 17.97
C ALA A 315 1.33 8.89 17.79
N ARG A 316 2.44 9.30 17.17
CA ARG A 316 2.75 10.70 16.84
C ARG A 316 1.72 11.28 15.88
N ILE A 317 1.33 10.53 14.86
CA ILE A 317 0.27 10.92 13.92
C ILE A 317 -1.07 11.12 14.65
N SER A 318 -1.43 10.19 15.52
CA SER A 318 -2.65 10.28 16.36
C SER A 318 -2.64 11.54 17.24
N TYR A 319 -1.49 11.88 17.81
CA TYR A 319 -1.29 13.12 18.56
C TYR A 319 -1.49 14.37 17.69
N LEU A 320 -0.86 14.42 16.52
CA LEU A 320 -0.95 15.57 15.60
C LEU A 320 -2.39 15.79 15.11
N ALA A 321 -3.09 14.71 14.73
CA ALA A 321 -4.49 14.76 14.33
C ALA A 321 -5.40 15.29 15.46
N SER A 322 -5.13 14.91 16.72
CA SER A 322 -5.94 15.37 17.86
C SER A 322 -5.70 16.83 18.26
N ARG A 323 -4.49 17.34 18.03
CA ARG A 323 -4.08 18.68 18.47
C ARG A 323 -4.31 19.76 17.42
N GLN A 324 -4.02 19.47 16.18
CA GLN A 324 -3.99 20.46 15.10
C GLN A 324 -5.22 20.36 14.21
N GLY A 325 -6.07 19.35 14.39
CA GLY A 325 -7.16 19.05 13.45
C GLY A 325 -6.61 18.70 12.05
N ALA A 326 -5.28 18.46 11.96
CA ALA A 326 -4.64 18.09 10.72
C ALA A 326 -5.12 16.70 10.30
N ASP A 327 -5.40 16.53 9.02
CA ASP A 327 -5.56 15.20 8.47
C ASP A 327 -4.19 14.51 8.49
N ILE A 328 -4.16 13.25 8.88
CA ILE A 328 -2.96 12.43 8.80
C ILE A 328 -2.38 12.41 7.37
N LEU A 329 -3.23 12.50 6.35
CA LEU A 329 -2.79 12.57 4.95
C LEU A 329 -1.90 13.78 4.68
N ASP A 330 -2.02 14.87 5.44
CA ASP A 330 -1.13 16.04 5.34
C ASP A 330 0.32 15.70 5.74
N GLN A 331 0.53 14.57 6.45
CA GLN A 331 1.84 14.08 6.86
C GLN A 331 2.40 13.00 5.89
N MET A 332 1.63 12.64 4.87
CA MET A 332 2.00 11.60 3.91
C MET A 332 2.33 12.20 2.56
N VAL A 333 3.44 11.74 1.99
CA VAL A 333 3.84 12.07 0.61
C VAL A 333 3.90 10.78 -0.18
N THR A 334 3.22 10.74 -1.31
CA THR A 334 3.19 9.58 -2.21
C THR A 334 3.87 9.93 -3.54
N ASN A 335 4.66 9.01 -4.06
CA ASN A 335 5.16 9.07 -5.44
C ASN A 335 5.14 7.67 -6.07
N VAL A 336 5.02 7.62 -7.39
CA VAL A 336 5.00 6.37 -8.16
C VAL A 336 6.25 6.28 -9.02
N PHE A 337 6.96 5.19 -8.91
CA PHE A 337 8.14 4.86 -9.68
C PHE A 337 7.92 3.61 -10.54
N PRO A 338 8.55 3.53 -11.71
CA PRO A 338 9.46 4.53 -12.28
C PRO A 338 8.75 5.84 -12.63
N LEU A 339 9.52 6.92 -12.79
CA LEU A 339 8.97 8.23 -13.16
C LEU A 339 8.24 8.20 -14.50
N GLU A 340 8.59 7.26 -15.37
CA GLU A 340 7.98 7.00 -16.68
C GLU A 340 6.66 6.22 -16.60
N ALA A 341 6.19 5.85 -15.40
CA ALA A 341 4.99 5.02 -15.22
C ALA A 341 3.69 5.60 -15.83
N LYS A 342 3.66 6.88 -16.14
CA LYS A 342 2.57 7.54 -16.89
C LYS A 342 2.67 7.32 -18.40
N ASN A 343 3.83 6.93 -18.91
CA ASN A 343 4.10 6.80 -20.35
C ASN A 343 3.64 5.43 -20.88
N PRO A 344 3.47 5.29 -22.21
CA PRO A 344 3.17 4.02 -22.85
C PRO A 344 4.25 2.97 -22.52
N TYR A 345 3.83 1.72 -22.51
CA TYR A 345 4.72 0.59 -22.27
C TYR A 345 5.71 0.39 -23.43
N ASP A 346 6.91 -0.06 -23.04
CA ASP A 346 7.84 -0.72 -23.94
C ASP A 346 7.57 -2.24 -23.99
N THR A 347 8.16 -2.90 -24.99
CA THR A 347 8.01 -4.35 -25.16
C THR A 347 9.37 -5.02 -25.06
N VAL A 348 9.53 -5.92 -24.09
CA VAL A 348 10.72 -6.78 -23.94
C VAL A 348 10.29 -8.22 -24.15
N ALA A 349 10.85 -8.89 -25.17
CA ALA A 349 10.54 -10.29 -25.50
C ALA A 349 9.04 -10.60 -25.65
N GLY A 350 8.25 -9.61 -26.10
CA GLY A 350 6.80 -9.75 -26.30
C GLY A 350 5.96 -9.49 -25.04
N ALA A 351 6.58 -9.13 -23.92
CA ALA A 351 5.88 -8.66 -22.71
C ALA A 351 5.89 -7.14 -22.65
N GLU A 352 4.75 -6.53 -22.36
CA GLU A 352 4.60 -5.08 -22.19
C GLU A 352 4.88 -4.69 -20.73
N GLY A 353 5.56 -3.56 -20.50
CA GLY A 353 5.88 -3.03 -19.18
C GLY A 353 6.72 -1.76 -19.27
N HIS A 354 7.19 -1.26 -18.13
CA HIS A 354 8.02 -0.06 -18.06
C HIS A 354 9.51 -0.42 -18.17
N LEU A 355 10.13 -0.10 -19.33
CA LEU A 355 11.58 -0.10 -19.47
C LEU A 355 12.11 1.26 -18.98
N VAL A 356 12.99 1.26 -17.99
CA VAL A 356 13.29 2.45 -17.21
C VAL A 356 14.75 2.86 -17.26
N ASP A 357 15.01 4.15 -17.16
CA ASP A 357 16.32 4.69 -16.82
C ASP A 357 16.60 4.44 -15.34
N LYS A 358 17.35 3.39 -15.04
CA LYS A 358 17.63 2.96 -13.68
C LYS A 358 18.43 3.96 -12.87
N GLU A 359 19.39 4.65 -13.50
CA GLU A 359 20.24 5.63 -12.86
C GLU A 359 19.43 6.86 -12.42
N LYS A 360 18.66 7.43 -13.35
CA LYS A 360 17.73 8.54 -13.07
C LYS A 360 16.71 8.17 -11.99
N ASN A 361 16.08 7.02 -12.09
CA ASN A 361 15.09 6.59 -11.08
C ASN A 361 15.75 6.33 -9.73
N SER A 362 16.96 5.76 -9.68
CA SER A 362 17.72 5.55 -8.44
C SER A 362 17.97 6.87 -7.70
N GLU A 363 18.42 7.91 -8.41
CA GLU A 363 18.65 9.23 -7.83
C GLU A 363 17.37 9.85 -7.26
N GLU A 364 16.30 9.83 -8.02
CA GLU A 364 15.02 10.38 -7.58
C GLU A 364 14.38 9.57 -6.43
N MET A 365 14.51 8.24 -6.44
CA MET A 365 14.08 7.38 -5.33
C MET A 365 14.84 7.73 -4.04
N LYS A 366 16.17 7.91 -4.10
CA LYS A 366 16.99 8.33 -2.96
C LYS A 366 16.61 9.71 -2.45
N LYS A 367 16.40 10.67 -3.35
CA LYS A 367 15.91 12.00 -2.98
C LYS A 367 14.57 11.90 -2.27
N PHE A 368 13.64 11.12 -2.81
CA PHE A 368 12.31 10.93 -2.22
C PHE A 368 12.39 10.28 -0.84
N LEU A 369 13.18 9.22 -0.66
CA LEU A 369 13.26 8.48 0.60
C LEU A 369 14.05 9.23 1.69
N TYR A 370 15.13 9.92 1.33
CA TYR A 370 16.15 10.33 2.30
C TYR A 370 16.36 11.84 2.44
N SER A 371 15.75 12.69 1.59
CA SER A 371 15.94 14.12 1.76
C SER A 371 15.17 14.64 2.99
N ASN A 372 15.82 15.52 3.77
CA ASN A 372 15.17 16.18 4.91
C ASN A 372 14.28 17.36 4.51
N SER A 373 14.35 17.84 3.27
CA SER A 373 13.40 18.80 2.74
C SER A 373 12.10 18.05 2.44
N GLY A 374 10.97 18.53 2.97
CA GLY A 374 9.65 18.10 2.51
C GLY A 374 9.55 18.39 1.02
N ILE A 375 10.02 17.45 0.20
CA ILE A 375 9.87 17.55 -1.25
C ILE A 375 8.39 17.29 -1.48
N VAL A 376 7.64 18.37 -1.64
CA VAL A 376 6.44 18.32 -2.45
C VAL A 376 6.92 17.79 -3.80
N PRO A 377 6.40 16.67 -4.33
CA PRO A 377 6.74 16.24 -5.68
C PRO A 377 6.58 17.46 -6.57
N ALA A 378 7.59 17.78 -7.36
CA ALA A 378 7.43 18.81 -8.37
C ALA A 378 6.16 18.42 -9.13
N GLU A 379 5.18 19.30 -9.13
CA GLU A 379 3.98 19.14 -9.91
C GLU A 379 4.48 18.81 -11.32
N MET A 380 4.32 17.56 -11.70
CA MET A 380 4.60 17.17 -13.07
C MET A 380 3.44 17.74 -13.88
N GLU A 381 3.65 18.96 -14.40
CA GLU A 381 2.80 19.59 -15.40
C GLU A 381 2.65 18.70 -16.63
#